data_ddc606f63a307ee0d3719c4fff2a4f2a
#
_entry.id   ddc606f63a307ee0d3719c4fff2a4f2a
#
_cell.length_a   1.000
_cell.length_b   1.000
_cell.length_c   1.000
_cell.angle_alpha   90.00
_cell.angle_beta   90.00
_cell.angle_gamma   90.00
#
_symmetry.space_group_name_H-M   'P 1'
#
loop_
_entity.id
_entity.type
_entity.pdbx_description
1 polymer ?
#
loop_
_entity_poly.entity_id
_entity_poly.type
_entity_poly.pdbx_seq_one_letter_code
_entity_poly.pdbx_strand_id
1 'polypeptide(L)'
;MNKLRVTALLLAVILAVGGIVLKICGYDAQTDFEPTLPLDTGLSSEQAQKDLKYVYDTVRAKHPVFLIDDGAEKRFGDVYIKLRRELMDKDSVTVKELWEKSAELVCTLDDAHTIVTVSGTEYVNGGNEISKAYNDGTLVSIDGISADSMKEHFKKVFPCESQVSFYADYMLGVALEYGSWLTLLGADVSDGIDVVFSGNKETKHFDMTDEPPERKQLELCSYKIDKENSLGIFTLNRCEMSQEYTDRLSEFFSAVRDNNIGNIAVDLRSNGGGTTEVINEFLRYINISDYKLVGGMDIRNGGNLISYRDEIIPNKPVDNAFDGKVYVLTSNYTFSSAMDFATVIQDNGIGKVIGEIPGNMPTAYGDKLGFQLPESKLVLSVSYKKFYRVDINKSEEPLIPDCTVNADEALEKLVEYIK
;
A
#
# COMPACT_ATOMS: atom_id res chain seq x y z
N MET A 1 6.09 -14.91 -40.23
CA MET A 1 6.27 -14.91 -38.75
C MET A 1 4.93 -14.57 -38.16
N ASN A 2 4.36 -15.46 -37.36
CA ASN A 2 2.96 -15.33 -36.89
C ASN A 2 2.80 -14.17 -35.90
N LYS A 3 1.77 -13.36 -36.11
CA LYS A 3 1.38 -12.23 -35.21
C LYS A 3 1.30 -12.65 -33.71
N LEU A 4 0.95 -13.91 -33.43
CA LEU A 4 0.98 -14.48 -32.06
C LEU A 4 2.37 -14.51 -31.42
N ARG A 5 3.44 -14.70 -32.21
CA ARG A 5 4.80 -14.66 -31.67
C ARG A 5 5.29 -13.25 -31.37
N VAL A 6 4.77 -12.24 -32.08
CA VAL A 6 5.12 -10.82 -31.85
C VAL A 6 4.44 -10.31 -30.58
N THR A 7 3.20 -10.72 -30.29
CA THR A 7 2.46 -10.29 -29.09
C THR A 7 2.98 -10.98 -27.81
N ALA A 8 3.34 -12.28 -27.89
CA ALA A 8 4.01 -12.97 -26.79
C ALA A 8 5.44 -12.45 -26.56
N LEU A 9 6.12 -12.00 -27.63
CA LEU A 9 7.42 -11.33 -27.51
C LEU A 9 7.27 -9.93 -26.88
N LEU A 10 6.20 -9.19 -27.15
CA LEU A 10 5.91 -7.89 -26.53
C LEU A 10 5.58 -8.01 -25.04
N LEU A 11 4.78 -9.02 -24.61
CA LEU A 11 4.53 -9.28 -23.19
C LEU A 11 5.78 -9.80 -22.45
N ALA A 12 6.55 -10.70 -23.06
CA ALA A 12 7.84 -11.13 -22.52
C ALA A 12 8.87 -9.99 -22.51
N VAL A 13 8.76 -9.04 -23.43
CA VAL A 13 9.58 -7.82 -23.47
C VAL A 13 9.13 -6.83 -22.38
N ILE A 14 7.85 -6.74 -22.03
CA ILE A 14 7.38 -5.87 -20.91
C ILE A 14 7.85 -6.46 -19.56
N LEU A 15 7.80 -7.77 -19.37
CA LEU A 15 8.32 -8.44 -18.17
C LEU A 15 9.85 -8.47 -18.12
N ALA A 16 10.52 -8.73 -19.26
CA ALA A 16 11.97 -8.63 -19.38
C ALA A 16 12.44 -7.18 -19.38
N VAL A 17 11.65 -6.25 -19.91
CA VAL A 17 11.93 -4.79 -19.88
C VAL A 17 11.75 -4.25 -18.46
N GLY A 18 10.83 -4.75 -17.62
CA GLY A 18 10.80 -4.43 -16.18
C GLY A 18 12.14 -4.76 -15.50
N GLY A 19 12.63 -6.00 -15.63
CA GLY A 19 13.93 -6.43 -15.08
C GLY A 19 15.14 -5.87 -15.86
N ILE A 20 15.04 -5.65 -17.18
CA ILE A 20 16.11 -5.09 -18.01
C ILE A 20 16.15 -3.56 -17.91
N VAL A 21 15.00 -2.88 -17.78
CA VAL A 21 14.94 -1.42 -17.50
C VAL A 21 15.51 -1.14 -16.12
N LEU A 22 15.25 -1.94 -15.11
CA LEU A 22 15.92 -1.84 -13.82
C LEU A 22 17.45 -1.97 -13.95
N LYS A 23 17.94 -2.90 -14.76
CA LYS A 23 19.39 -3.07 -15.02
C LYS A 23 20.01 -2.02 -15.92
N ILE A 24 19.32 -1.58 -16.98
CA ILE A 24 19.82 -0.58 -17.94
C ILE A 24 19.76 0.82 -17.35
N CYS A 25 18.80 1.12 -16.46
CA CYS A 25 18.68 2.42 -15.80
C CYS A 25 19.55 2.55 -14.55
N GLY A 26 20.39 1.55 -14.23
CA GLY A 26 21.30 1.61 -13.08
C GLY A 26 20.52 1.63 -11.74
N TYR A 27 19.37 0.99 -11.70
CA TYR A 27 18.62 0.79 -10.47
C TYR A 27 19.17 -0.45 -9.75
N ASP A 28 20.22 -0.26 -8.97
CA ASP A 28 20.62 -1.23 -7.95
C ASP A 28 19.64 -1.07 -6.77
N ALA A 29 18.44 -1.66 -6.93
CA ALA A 29 17.55 -1.82 -5.78
C ALA A 29 18.17 -2.86 -4.85
N GLN A 30 18.45 -2.45 -3.63
CA GLN A 30 18.91 -3.36 -2.59
C GLN A 30 17.72 -4.18 -2.11
N THR A 31 17.85 -5.50 -2.05
CA THR A 31 16.80 -6.42 -1.59
C THR A 31 17.11 -6.98 -0.21
N ASP A 32 18.39 -7.05 0.16
CA ASP A 32 18.87 -7.54 1.45
C ASP A 32 19.36 -6.35 2.27
N PHE A 33 18.70 -6.09 3.39
CA PHE A 33 19.04 -5.00 4.31
C PHE A 33 19.67 -5.56 5.60
N GLU A 34 20.72 -4.91 6.06
CA GLU A 34 21.24 -5.12 7.42
C GLU A 34 20.19 -4.66 8.44
N PRO A 35 20.15 -5.23 9.65
CA PRO A 35 19.32 -4.67 10.72
C PRO A 35 19.64 -3.20 10.96
N THR A 36 18.60 -2.38 11.15
CA THR A 36 18.78 -0.98 11.59
C THR A 36 19.50 -0.97 12.95
N LEU A 37 20.37 0.01 13.17
CA LEU A 37 20.97 0.18 14.50
C LEU A 37 19.89 0.40 15.56
N PRO A 38 20.12 0.01 16.83
CA PRO A 38 19.17 0.29 17.90
C PRO A 38 18.74 1.76 17.91
N LEU A 39 17.45 2.01 18.13
CA LEU A 39 16.85 3.34 17.97
C LEU A 39 17.40 4.40 18.93
N ASP A 40 17.96 3.98 20.07
CA ASP A 40 18.64 4.81 21.07
C ASP A 40 20.13 5.07 20.76
N THR A 41 20.67 4.40 19.72
CA THR A 41 22.09 4.59 19.33
C THR A 41 22.33 6.04 18.95
N GLY A 42 23.33 6.66 19.60
CA GLY A 42 23.79 8.01 19.31
C GLY A 42 24.70 8.05 18.07
N LEU A 43 24.31 8.84 17.09
CA LEU A 43 25.12 9.22 15.93
C LEU A 43 25.72 10.60 16.15
N SER A 44 26.90 10.87 15.61
CA SER A 44 27.38 12.25 15.55
C SER A 44 26.48 13.09 14.64
N SER A 45 26.41 14.39 14.86
CA SER A 45 25.69 15.33 13.99
C SER A 45 26.10 15.16 12.52
N GLU A 46 27.38 14.91 12.22
CA GLU A 46 27.89 14.69 10.86
C GLU A 46 27.31 13.40 10.23
N GLN A 47 27.27 12.29 10.98
CA GLN A 47 26.69 11.02 10.54
C GLN A 47 25.19 11.17 10.26
N ALA A 48 24.45 11.81 11.18
CA ALA A 48 23.02 12.05 11.00
C ALA A 48 22.72 12.95 9.78
N GLN A 49 23.52 14.00 9.58
CA GLN A 49 23.39 14.87 8.40
C GLN A 49 23.74 14.13 7.10
N LYS A 50 24.70 13.21 7.12
CA LYS A 50 25.05 12.38 5.96
C LYS A 50 23.90 11.48 5.56
N ASP A 51 23.22 10.84 6.51
CA ASP A 51 22.06 10.01 6.25
C ASP A 51 20.85 10.83 5.77
N LEU A 52 20.52 11.95 6.42
CA LEU A 52 19.45 12.84 5.96
C LEU A 52 19.73 13.37 4.53
N LYS A 53 21.00 13.68 4.23
CA LYS A 53 21.41 14.07 2.87
C LYS A 53 21.24 12.93 1.88
N TYR A 54 21.54 11.70 2.28
CA TYR A 54 21.36 10.51 1.45
C TYR A 54 19.86 10.32 1.10
N VAL A 55 18.94 10.48 2.07
CA VAL A 55 17.51 10.49 1.82
C VAL A 55 17.14 11.56 0.79
N TYR A 56 17.55 12.81 1.04
CA TYR A 56 17.27 13.95 0.17
C TYR A 56 17.75 13.73 -1.27
N ASP A 57 19.00 13.33 -1.45
CA ASP A 57 19.58 13.13 -2.79
C ASP A 57 18.96 11.96 -3.52
N THR A 58 18.70 10.83 -2.81
CA THR A 58 18.10 9.63 -3.38
C THR A 58 16.68 9.88 -3.85
N VAL A 59 15.87 10.52 -3.02
CA VAL A 59 14.48 10.87 -3.35
C VAL A 59 14.44 11.82 -4.56
N ARG A 60 15.24 12.86 -4.57
CA ARG A 60 15.35 13.78 -5.71
C ARG A 60 15.80 13.10 -7.01
N ALA A 61 16.67 12.11 -6.92
CA ALA A 61 17.18 11.40 -8.09
C ALA A 61 16.19 10.36 -8.64
N LYS A 62 15.31 9.81 -7.80
CA LYS A 62 14.47 8.65 -8.15
C LYS A 62 12.99 8.99 -8.26
N HIS A 63 12.46 9.86 -7.41
CA HIS A 63 11.02 10.14 -7.35
C HIS A 63 10.56 11.00 -8.56
N PRO A 64 9.49 10.61 -9.29
CA PRO A 64 9.05 11.31 -10.51
C PRO A 64 8.58 12.74 -10.28
N VAL A 65 8.11 13.07 -9.05
CA VAL A 65 7.54 14.39 -8.72
C VAL A 65 8.44 15.56 -9.15
N PHE A 66 9.76 15.41 -9.04
CA PHE A 66 10.73 16.45 -9.38
C PHE A 66 10.89 16.72 -10.89
N LEU A 67 10.25 15.91 -11.74
CA LEU A 67 10.16 16.14 -13.19
C LEU A 67 8.72 16.45 -13.65
N ILE A 68 7.74 16.34 -12.73
CA ILE A 68 6.31 16.52 -13.03
C ILE A 68 5.80 17.85 -12.44
N ASP A 69 6.30 18.22 -11.25
CA ASP A 69 5.85 19.40 -10.49
C ASP A 69 7.02 20.37 -10.28
N ASP A 70 6.99 21.49 -10.95
CA ASP A 70 8.02 22.55 -10.89
C ASP A 70 8.23 23.11 -9.47
N GLY A 71 7.23 22.98 -8.59
CA GLY A 71 7.30 23.45 -7.20
C GLY A 71 7.91 22.44 -6.23
N ALA A 72 8.00 21.17 -6.59
CA ALA A 72 8.41 20.08 -5.69
C ALA A 72 9.85 20.26 -5.18
N GLU A 73 10.77 20.65 -6.06
CA GLU A 73 12.17 20.91 -5.71
C GLU A 73 12.32 21.92 -4.58
N LYS A 74 11.56 23.02 -4.67
CA LYS A 74 11.62 24.08 -3.66
C LYS A 74 11.01 23.61 -2.33
N ARG A 75 9.82 23.01 -2.36
CA ARG A 75 9.13 22.55 -1.13
C ARG A 75 9.97 21.53 -0.39
N PHE A 76 10.45 20.51 -1.08
CA PHE A 76 11.27 19.45 -0.51
C PHE A 76 12.61 19.99 0.02
N GLY A 77 13.26 20.89 -0.75
CA GLY A 77 14.51 21.54 -0.37
C GLY A 77 14.38 22.43 0.86
N ASP A 78 13.31 23.22 0.96
CA ASP A 78 13.06 24.11 2.11
C ASP A 78 12.93 23.28 3.42
N VAL A 79 12.20 22.15 3.38
CA VAL A 79 12.05 21.24 4.53
C VAL A 79 13.38 20.56 4.85
N TYR A 80 14.11 20.05 3.85
CA TYR A 80 15.43 19.47 4.08
C TYR A 80 16.39 20.46 4.77
N ILE A 81 16.45 21.72 4.34
CA ILE A 81 17.31 22.74 4.94
C ILE A 81 16.92 23.00 6.40
N LYS A 82 15.62 23.06 6.71
CA LYS A 82 15.11 23.20 8.08
C LYS A 82 15.59 22.03 8.95
N LEU A 83 15.30 20.80 8.54
CA LEU A 83 15.61 19.59 9.30
C LEU A 83 17.12 19.38 9.48
N ARG A 84 17.91 19.68 8.45
CA ARG A 84 19.36 19.64 8.54
C ARG A 84 19.92 20.61 9.59
N ARG A 85 19.38 21.82 9.70
CA ARG A 85 19.79 22.80 10.72
C ARG A 85 19.49 22.27 12.13
N GLU A 86 18.31 21.67 12.32
CA GLU A 86 17.93 21.07 13.60
C GLU A 86 18.92 19.97 14.05
N LEU A 87 19.50 19.21 13.10
CA LEU A 87 20.55 18.21 13.39
C LEU A 87 21.93 18.82 13.62
N MET A 88 22.24 19.94 12.98
CA MET A 88 23.56 20.60 13.11
C MET A 88 23.82 21.15 14.52
N ASP A 89 22.77 21.56 15.21
CA ASP A 89 22.88 22.22 16.52
C ASP A 89 23.00 21.21 17.69
N LYS A 90 23.14 19.89 17.36
CA LYS A 90 23.18 18.81 18.35
C LYS A 90 24.56 18.16 18.45
N ASP A 91 24.97 17.83 19.65
CA ASP A 91 26.18 17.06 19.89
C ASP A 91 26.03 15.59 19.46
N SER A 92 24.84 15.04 19.66
CA SER A 92 24.46 13.68 19.28
C SER A 92 23.00 13.62 18.85
N VAL A 93 22.71 12.76 17.87
CA VAL A 93 21.36 12.51 17.32
C VAL A 93 21.09 11.01 17.44
N THR A 94 19.99 10.60 18.06
CA THR A 94 19.63 9.18 18.09
C THR A 94 19.12 8.70 16.72
N VAL A 95 19.23 7.39 16.45
CA VAL A 95 18.67 6.77 15.24
C VAL A 95 17.16 7.02 15.16
N LYS A 96 16.45 6.96 16.31
CA LYS A 96 15.04 7.32 16.43
C LYS A 96 14.76 8.74 15.90
N GLU A 97 15.52 9.72 16.38
CA GLU A 97 15.35 11.11 15.97
C GLU A 97 15.66 11.30 14.47
N LEU A 98 16.71 10.64 13.97
CA LEU A 98 17.02 10.67 12.54
C LEU A 98 15.93 10.04 11.70
N TRP A 99 15.33 8.93 12.17
CA TRP A 99 14.16 8.32 11.52
C TRP A 99 12.99 9.30 11.46
N GLU A 100 12.62 9.94 12.57
CA GLU A 100 11.57 10.95 12.65
C GLU A 100 11.80 12.09 11.63
N LYS A 101 13.01 12.65 11.58
CA LYS A 101 13.35 13.72 10.63
C LYS A 101 13.31 13.26 9.18
N SER A 102 13.78 12.06 8.90
CA SER A 102 13.76 11.47 7.56
C SER A 102 12.32 11.18 7.10
N ALA A 103 11.49 10.69 8.01
CA ALA A 103 10.06 10.46 7.77
C ALA A 103 9.31 11.78 7.54
N GLU A 104 9.53 12.82 8.37
CA GLU A 104 8.97 14.17 8.18
C GLU A 104 9.32 14.73 6.77
N LEU A 105 10.55 14.49 6.30
CA LEU A 105 10.97 14.92 4.98
C LEU A 105 10.18 14.23 3.87
N VAL A 106 10.07 12.91 3.89
CA VAL A 106 9.39 12.16 2.81
C VAL A 106 7.88 12.33 2.84
N CYS A 107 7.26 12.59 3.99
CA CYS A 107 5.83 12.92 4.10
C CYS A 107 5.43 14.16 3.30
N THR A 108 6.38 15.03 2.92
CA THR A 108 6.10 16.19 2.06
C THR A 108 5.82 15.86 0.59
N LEU A 109 5.99 14.59 0.20
CA LEU A 109 5.82 14.14 -1.20
C LEU A 109 4.37 13.81 -1.55
N ASP A 110 3.48 13.68 -0.57
CA ASP A 110 2.09 13.22 -0.77
C ASP A 110 2.05 11.85 -1.48
N ASP A 111 2.86 10.90 -1.00
CA ASP A 111 3.08 9.57 -1.60
C ASP A 111 3.20 8.49 -0.52
N ALA A 112 2.21 7.62 -0.41
CA ALA A 112 2.17 6.53 0.57
C ALA A 112 3.20 5.41 0.33
N HIS A 113 3.83 5.36 -0.83
CA HIS A 113 4.82 4.33 -1.17
C HIS A 113 6.28 4.78 -0.90
N THR A 114 6.55 6.09 -0.75
CA THR A 114 7.87 6.61 -0.37
C THR A 114 7.96 6.76 1.14
N ILE A 115 8.67 5.88 1.80
CA ILE A 115 8.71 5.76 3.26
C ILE A 115 10.12 5.46 3.78
N VAL A 116 10.43 5.96 4.98
CA VAL A 116 11.61 5.55 5.77
C VAL A 116 11.15 4.65 6.91
N THR A 117 11.76 3.48 7.05
CA THR A 117 11.41 2.46 8.04
C THR A 117 12.66 1.84 8.67
N VAL A 118 12.45 0.97 9.65
CA VAL A 118 13.49 0.13 10.24
C VAL A 118 13.54 -1.24 9.57
N SER A 119 14.69 -1.89 9.58
CA SER A 119 14.88 -3.30 9.26
C SER A 119 15.14 -4.07 10.56
N GLY A 120 14.28 -5.04 10.85
CA GLY A 120 14.24 -5.71 12.16
C GLY A 120 13.43 -4.91 13.18
N THR A 121 12.61 -5.59 13.92
CA THR A 121 11.78 -5.02 15.00
C THR A 121 11.32 -6.13 15.92
N GLU A 122 11.10 -5.78 17.19
CA GLU A 122 10.33 -6.59 18.11
C GLU A 122 8.84 -6.29 17.94
N TYR A 123 8.01 -7.17 18.46
CA TYR A 123 6.55 -7.07 18.41
C TYR A 123 5.99 -7.04 19.82
N VAL A 124 4.80 -6.51 19.97
CA VAL A 124 4.05 -6.61 21.23
C VAL A 124 3.39 -7.99 21.31
N ASN A 125 3.68 -8.75 22.36
CA ASN A 125 3.01 -10.02 22.62
C ASN A 125 1.52 -9.76 22.92
N GLY A 126 0.63 -10.17 22.01
CA GLY A 126 -0.79 -9.82 22.08
C GLY A 126 -1.13 -8.44 21.48
N GLY A 127 -0.26 -7.86 20.67
CA GLY A 127 -0.45 -6.54 20.03
C GLY A 127 -1.73 -6.40 19.22
N ASN A 128 -2.30 -7.51 18.72
CA ASN A 128 -3.61 -7.54 18.06
C ASN A 128 -4.75 -7.06 18.97
N GLU A 129 -4.64 -7.21 20.29
CA GLU A 129 -5.63 -6.67 21.27
C GLU A 129 -5.56 -5.13 21.27
N ILE A 130 -4.35 -4.58 21.21
CA ILE A 130 -4.11 -3.13 21.19
C ILE A 130 -4.60 -2.52 19.88
N SER A 131 -4.23 -3.14 18.76
CA SER A 131 -4.68 -2.75 17.42
C SER A 131 -6.21 -2.74 17.33
N LYS A 132 -6.85 -3.81 17.84
CA LYS A 132 -8.32 -3.90 17.92
C LYS A 132 -8.91 -2.81 18.81
N ALA A 133 -8.34 -2.57 20.00
CA ALA A 133 -8.84 -1.55 20.91
C ALA A 133 -8.71 -0.13 20.32
N TYR A 134 -7.65 0.12 19.55
CA TYR A 134 -7.51 1.39 18.82
C TYR A 134 -8.64 1.54 17.79
N ASN A 135 -8.86 0.54 16.96
CA ASN A 135 -9.89 0.56 15.92
C ASN A 135 -11.32 0.65 16.50
N ASP A 136 -11.58 0.02 17.65
CA ASP A 136 -12.85 0.09 18.36
C ASP A 136 -13.03 1.41 19.16
N GLY A 137 -12.02 2.27 19.21
CA GLY A 137 -12.04 3.54 19.98
C GLY A 137 -12.00 3.29 21.50
N THR A 138 -11.51 2.16 21.96
CA THR A 138 -11.42 1.80 23.38
C THR A 138 -10.02 1.94 23.97
N LEU A 139 -8.98 2.14 23.15
CA LEU A 139 -7.63 2.44 23.59
C LEU A 139 -7.56 3.87 24.17
N VAL A 140 -7.09 4.00 25.40
CA VAL A 140 -6.92 5.31 26.07
C VAL A 140 -5.49 5.78 25.97
N SER A 141 -4.51 4.96 26.41
CA SER A 141 -3.10 5.33 26.39
C SER A 141 -2.19 4.12 26.36
N ILE A 142 -0.94 4.34 25.92
CA ILE A 142 0.20 3.42 26.05
C ILE A 142 1.32 4.20 26.75
N ASP A 143 1.87 3.68 27.87
CA ASP A 143 2.86 4.33 28.72
C ASP A 143 2.47 5.78 29.10
N GLY A 144 1.21 6.03 29.34
CA GLY A 144 0.68 7.36 29.65
C GLY A 144 0.54 8.30 28.45
N ILE A 145 0.96 7.90 27.24
CA ILE A 145 0.77 8.67 26.00
C ILE A 145 -0.62 8.36 25.45
N SER A 146 -1.46 9.38 25.31
CA SER A 146 -2.83 9.18 24.82
C SER A 146 -2.85 8.69 23.37
N ALA A 147 -3.88 7.89 23.03
CA ALA A 147 -4.10 7.43 21.65
C ALA A 147 -4.19 8.61 20.66
N ASP A 148 -4.82 9.72 21.06
CA ASP A 148 -4.90 10.95 20.23
C ASP A 148 -3.52 11.57 20.01
N SER A 149 -2.64 11.62 21.04
CA SER A 149 -1.29 12.15 20.87
C SER A 149 -0.44 11.29 19.95
N MET A 150 -0.58 9.97 20.05
CA MET A 150 0.07 9.02 19.13
C MET A 150 -0.43 9.22 17.70
N LYS A 151 -1.73 9.39 17.51
CA LYS A 151 -2.34 9.65 16.21
C LYS A 151 -1.81 10.92 15.56
N GLU A 152 -1.75 12.02 16.30
CA GLU A 152 -1.22 13.30 15.81
C GLU A 152 0.29 13.24 15.50
N HIS A 153 1.05 12.44 16.25
CA HIS A 153 2.46 12.22 15.96
C HIS A 153 2.63 11.33 14.71
N PHE A 154 1.90 10.22 14.63
CA PHE A 154 1.97 9.28 13.52
C PHE A 154 1.68 9.94 12.17
N LYS A 155 0.69 10.82 12.09
CA LYS A 155 0.36 11.59 10.88
C LYS A 155 1.50 12.46 10.36
N LYS A 156 2.46 12.82 11.20
CA LYS A 156 3.62 13.64 10.78
C LYS A 156 4.74 12.80 10.20
N VAL A 157 4.78 11.51 10.52
CA VAL A 157 5.89 10.60 10.21
C VAL A 157 5.48 9.40 9.35
N PHE A 158 4.18 9.22 9.09
CA PHE A 158 3.66 8.18 8.22
C PHE A 158 3.14 8.80 6.92
N PRO A 159 3.76 8.48 5.76
CA PRO A 159 3.38 9.07 4.48
C PRO A 159 2.05 8.50 3.97
N CYS A 160 1.18 9.37 3.48
CA CYS A 160 -0.06 9.03 2.78
C CYS A 160 -0.46 10.18 1.87
N GLU A 161 -1.35 9.91 0.91
CA GLU A 161 -1.94 10.96 0.10
C GLU A 161 -2.97 11.75 0.92
N SER A 162 -2.93 13.08 0.82
CA SER A 162 -3.72 14.00 1.64
C SER A 162 -5.24 13.81 1.49
N GLN A 163 -5.70 13.39 0.29
CA GLN A 163 -7.11 13.15 0.00
C GLN A 163 -7.66 11.88 0.69
N VAL A 164 -6.78 10.98 1.12
CA VAL A 164 -7.11 9.72 1.81
C VAL A 164 -6.37 9.59 3.15
N SER A 165 -6.18 10.72 3.83
CA SER A 165 -5.41 10.82 5.09
C SER A 165 -5.94 9.93 6.23
N PHE A 166 -7.16 9.41 6.15
CA PHE A 166 -7.71 8.40 7.05
C PHE A 166 -6.90 7.08 7.00
N TYR A 167 -6.16 6.83 5.91
CA TYR A 167 -5.29 5.65 5.82
C TYR A 167 -4.19 5.65 6.89
N ALA A 168 -3.65 6.83 7.23
CA ALA A 168 -2.71 6.93 8.34
C ALA A 168 -3.37 6.52 9.69
N ASP A 169 -4.64 6.89 9.90
CA ASP A 169 -5.38 6.47 11.10
C ASP A 169 -5.54 4.94 11.15
N TYR A 170 -5.89 4.32 10.03
CA TYR A 170 -5.97 2.86 9.93
C TYR A 170 -4.60 2.20 10.19
N MET A 171 -3.53 2.71 9.57
CA MET A 171 -2.18 2.15 9.69
C MET A 171 -1.57 2.35 11.08
N LEU A 172 -2.00 3.35 11.84
CA LEU A 172 -1.61 3.46 13.25
C LEU A 172 -2.02 2.23 14.04
N GLY A 173 -3.27 1.73 13.87
CA GLY A 173 -3.70 0.49 14.51
C GLY A 173 -2.73 -0.68 14.24
N VAL A 174 -2.25 -0.82 13.00
CA VAL A 174 -1.25 -1.83 12.64
C VAL A 174 0.11 -1.52 13.27
N ALA A 175 0.54 -0.26 13.27
CA ALA A 175 1.83 0.17 13.78
C ALA A 175 1.99 -0.07 15.28
N LEU A 176 0.88 -0.02 16.06
CA LEU A 176 0.89 -0.28 17.51
C LEU A 176 1.25 -1.74 17.90
N GLU A 177 1.34 -2.64 16.93
CA GLU A 177 1.83 -4.01 17.15
C GLU A 177 3.37 -4.11 17.11
N TYR A 178 4.08 -3.04 16.70
CA TYR A 178 5.52 -3.03 16.43
C TYR A 178 6.27 -2.15 17.43
N GLY A 179 7.25 -2.72 18.13
CA GLY A 179 8.07 -2.01 19.11
C GLY A 179 8.79 -0.79 18.54
N SER A 180 9.28 -0.88 17.30
CA SER A 180 9.91 0.26 16.62
C SER A 180 8.99 1.47 16.44
N TRP A 181 7.73 1.24 16.03
CA TRP A 181 6.74 2.31 15.92
C TRP A 181 6.33 2.86 17.28
N LEU A 182 6.12 1.99 18.27
CA LEU A 182 5.84 2.41 19.65
C LEU A 182 6.95 3.30 20.20
N THR A 183 8.22 2.87 19.99
CA THR A 183 9.39 3.69 20.36
C THR A 183 9.40 5.03 19.63
N LEU A 184 9.11 5.06 18.32
CA LEU A 184 9.03 6.32 17.56
C LEU A 184 7.95 7.25 18.14
N LEU A 185 6.80 6.69 18.51
CA LEU A 185 5.68 7.42 19.11
C LEU A 185 5.89 7.82 20.58
N GLY A 186 6.99 7.40 21.20
CA GLY A 186 7.43 7.87 22.51
C GLY A 186 7.30 6.86 23.64
N ALA A 187 6.79 5.65 23.39
CA ALA A 187 6.71 4.58 24.38
C ALA A 187 8.12 4.02 24.72
N ASP A 188 8.29 3.52 25.94
CA ASP A 188 9.49 2.81 26.38
C ASP A 188 9.24 1.30 26.35
N VAL A 189 9.73 0.65 25.32
CA VAL A 189 9.50 -0.78 25.09
C VAL A 189 10.52 -1.69 25.80
N SER A 190 11.44 -1.15 26.58
CA SER A 190 12.56 -1.93 27.19
C SER A 190 12.12 -3.02 28.16
N ASP A 191 11.03 -2.79 28.89
CA ASP A 191 10.43 -3.74 29.83
C ASP A 191 8.97 -4.09 29.43
N GLY A 192 8.62 -4.00 28.16
CA GLY A 192 7.23 -4.10 27.68
C GLY A 192 6.53 -2.74 27.70
N ILE A 193 5.20 -2.73 27.60
CA ILE A 193 4.40 -1.52 27.59
C ILE A 193 3.17 -1.63 28.50
N ASP A 194 2.77 -0.52 29.07
CA ASP A 194 1.58 -0.41 29.93
C ASP A 194 0.42 0.24 29.16
N VAL A 195 -0.67 -0.50 28.97
CA VAL A 195 -1.82 -0.10 28.16
C VAL A 195 -3.05 0.14 29.02
N VAL A 196 -3.75 1.25 28.80
CA VAL A 196 -5.03 1.57 29.45
C VAL A 196 -6.17 1.53 28.43
N PHE A 197 -7.23 0.79 28.77
CA PHE A 197 -8.46 0.70 27.98
C PHE A 197 -9.63 1.43 28.67
N SER A 198 -10.61 1.92 27.90
CA SER A 198 -11.70 2.76 28.42
C SER A 198 -12.67 2.06 29.38
N GLY A 199 -12.76 0.71 29.34
CA GLY A 199 -13.79 -0.05 30.06
C GLY A 199 -13.60 -0.10 31.58
N ASN A 200 -12.42 -0.49 32.05
CA ASN A 200 -12.14 -0.71 33.49
C ASN A 200 -11.10 0.27 34.07
N LYS A 201 -10.41 1.02 33.22
CA LYS A 201 -9.29 1.91 33.57
C LYS A 201 -8.11 1.21 34.28
N GLU A 202 -8.06 -0.12 34.23
CA GLU A 202 -6.92 -0.86 34.74
C GLU A 202 -5.81 -0.83 33.71
N THR A 203 -4.59 -0.69 34.20
CA THR A 203 -3.39 -0.82 33.38
C THR A 203 -3.14 -2.29 33.12
N LYS A 204 -2.99 -2.67 31.86
CA LYS A 204 -2.57 -4.01 31.44
C LYS A 204 -1.18 -3.93 30.85
N HIS A 205 -0.28 -4.77 31.37
CA HIS A 205 1.08 -4.88 30.85
C HIS A 205 1.14 -5.86 29.69
N PHE A 206 1.95 -5.54 28.66
CA PHE A 206 2.23 -6.39 27.52
C PHE A 206 3.74 -6.50 27.33
N ASP A 207 4.27 -7.72 27.31
CA ASP A 207 5.67 -8.00 27.06
C ASP A 207 6.03 -7.80 25.57
N MET A 208 7.30 -7.56 25.29
CA MET A 208 7.83 -7.60 23.93
C MET A 208 8.21 -9.03 23.52
N THR A 209 8.23 -9.30 22.23
CA THR A 209 8.60 -10.61 21.65
C THR A 209 9.26 -10.44 20.29
N ASP A 210 10.18 -11.35 19.94
CA ASP A 210 10.74 -11.45 18.57
C ASP A 210 9.79 -12.17 17.60
N GLU A 211 8.76 -12.82 18.11
CA GLU A 211 7.79 -13.53 17.29
C GLU A 211 6.75 -12.56 16.73
N PRO A 212 6.54 -12.53 15.41
CA PRO A 212 5.51 -11.68 14.81
C PRO A 212 4.13 -12.07 15.36
N PRO A 213 3.18 -11.11 15.46
CA PRO A 213 1.83 -11.38 15.91
C PRO A 213 1.23 -12.57 15.17
N GLU A 214 0.61 -13.50 15.90
CA GLU A 214 -0.16 -14.57 15.26
C GLU A 214 -1.30 -13.94 14.43
N ARG A 215 -1.03 -13.70 13.17
CA ARG A 215 -2.07 -13.37 12.20
C ARG A 215 -2.60 -14.66 11.63
N LYS A 216 -3.93 -14.83 11.66
CA LYS A 216 -4.56 -15.90 10.90
C LYS A 216 -4.01 -15.77 9.46
N GLN A 217 -3.18 -16.75 9.07
CA GLN A 217 -2.60 -16.74 7.73
C GLN A 217 -3.77 -16.83 6.74
N LEU A 218 -4.07 -15.70 6.13
CA LEU A 218 -5.12 -15.66 5.11
C LEU A 218 -4.61 -16.42 3.89
N GLU A 219 -5.43 -17.33 3.38
CA GLU A 219 -5.18 -17.96 2.08
C GLU A 219 -4.97 -16.86 1.02
N LEU A 220 -4.14 -17.11 0.02
CA LEU A 220 -3.92 -16.15 -1.07
C LEU A 220 -5.26 -15.74 -1.68
N CYS A 221 -6.08 -16.73 -2.01
CA CYS A 221 -7.42 -16.54 -2.53
C CYS A 221 -8.32 -17.73 -2.21
N SER A 222 -9.62 -17.47 -2.13
CA SER A 222 -10.66 -18.48 -1.92
C SER A 222 -11.94 -18.06 -2.61
N TYR A 223 -12.92 -18.95 -2.71
CA TYR A 223 -14.23 -18.59 -3.23
C TYR A 223 -15.40 -19.26 -2.51
N LYS A 224 -16.56 -18.65 -2.64
CA LYS A 224 -17.83 -19.16 -2.14
C LYS A 224 -18.94 -18.96 -3.18
N ILE A 225 -19.84 -19.93 -3.30
CA ILE A 225 -21.05 -19.82 -4.11
C ILE A 225 -22.26 -19.74 -3.19
N ASP A 226 -22.97 -18.62 -3.27
CA ASP A 226 -24.27 -18.40 -2.63
C ASP A 226 -25.39 -18.57 -3.67
N LYS A 227 -25.95 -19.76 -3.73
CA LYS A 227 -26.99 -20.11 -4.70
C LYS A 227 -28.30 -19.38 -4.43
N GLU A 228 -28.61 -19.08 -3.18
CA GLU A 228 -29.83 -18.43 -2.76
C GLU A 228 -29.88 -16.99 -3.33
N ASN A 229 -28.77 -16.29 -3.29
CA ASN A 229 -28.65 -14.91 -3.79
C ASN A 229 -28.10 -14.85 -5.22
N SER A 230 -27.88 -16.00 -5.89
CA SER A 230 -27.23 -16.07 -7.22
C SER A 230 -25.92 -15.27 -7.26
N LEU A 231 -25.06 -15.44 -6.23
CA LEU A 231 -23.84 -14.68 -6.01
C LEU A 231 -22.63 -15.60 -5.85
N GLY A 232 -21.60 -15.40 -6.67
CA GLY A 232 -20.26 -15.95 -6.48
C GLY A 232 -19.35 -14.91 -5.83
N ILE A 233 -18.62 -15.29 -4.79
CA ILE A 233 -17.68 -14.40 -4.10
C ILE A 233 -16.29 -14.97 -4.28
N PHE A 234 -15.38 -14.21 -4.88
CA PHE A 234 -13.96 -14.52 -4.98
C PHE A 234 -13.19 -13.61 -4.03
N THR A 235 -12.69 -14.16 -2.94
CA THR A 235 -11.86 -13.42 -1.98
C THR A 235 -10.40 -13.48 -2.43
N LEU A 236 -9.79 -12.32 -2.64
CA LEU A 236 -8.37 -12.18 -2.97
C LEU A 236 -7.69 -11.36 -1.89
N ASN A 237 -6.87 -11.99 -1.06
CA ASN A 237 -6.22 -11.34 0.09
C ASN A 237 -4.87 -10.71 -0.25
N ARG A 238 -4.29 -11.04 -1.41
CA ARG A 238 -3.04 -10.45 -1.90
C ARG A 238 -3.01 -10.52 -3.43
N CYS A 239 -2.63 -9.46 -4.08
CA CYS A 239 -2.45 -9.42 -5.54
C CYS A 239 -1.12 -10.10 -5.92
N GLU A 240 -1.13 -11.43 -5.94
CA GLU A 240 0.03 -12.26 -6.30
C GLU A 240 -0.31 -13.13 -7.50
N MET A 241 0.41 -12.95 -8.60
CA MET A 241 0.26 -13.78 -9.78
C MET A 241 1.00 -15.10 -9.58
N SER A 242 0.27 -16.17 -9.33
CA SER A 242 0.78 -17.50 -9.01
C SER A 242 -0.07 -18.59 -9.67
N GLN A 243 0.41 -19.83 -9.66
CA GLN A 243 -0.38 -20.98 -10.12
C GLN A 243 -1.63 -21.17 -9.24
N GLU A 244 -1.51 -20.97 -7.91
CA GLU A 244 -2.63 -21.04 -6.98
C GLU A 244 -3.74 -20.07 -7.37
N TYR A 245 -3.38 -18.81 -7.69
CA TYR A 245 -4.35 -17.81 -8.13
C TYR A 245 -5.06 -18.23 -9.41
N THR A 246 -4.33 -18.64 -10.42
CA THR A 246 -4.91 -19.02 -11.73
C THR A 246 -5.80 -20.26 -11.63
N ASP A 247 -5.40 -21.26 -10.86
CA ASP A 247 -6.17 -22.48 -10.63
C ASP A 247 -7.48 -22.14 -9.87
N ARG A 248 -7.37 -21.39 -8.78
CA ARG A 248 -8.52 -20.98 -7.97
C ARG A 248 -9.50 -20.11 -8.75
N LEU A 249 -8.99 -19.21 -9.61
CA LEU A 249 -9.82 -18.39 -10.48
C LEU A 249 -10.58 -19.24 -11.51
N SER A 250 -9.91 -20.22 -12.12
CA SER A 250 -10.54 -21.18 -13.06
C SER A 250 -11.62 -22.01 -12.39
N GLU A 251 -11.35 -22.53 -11.16
CA GLU A 251 -12.33 -23.28 -10.36
C GLU A 251 -13.55 -22.42 -10.03
N PHE A 252 -13.32 -21.17 -9.61
CA PHE A 252 -14.39 -20.21 -9.30
C PHE A 252 -15.32 -20.00 -10.49
N PHE A 253 -14.80 -19.65 -11.67
CA PHE A 253 -15.63 -19.41 -12.84
C PHE A 253 -16.30 -20.68 -13.37
N SER A 254 -15.71 -21.85 -13.17
CA SER A 254 -16.37 -23.14 -13.42
C SER A 254 -17.57 -23.31 -12.47
N ALA A 255 -17.38 -23.08 -11.19
CA ALA A 255 -18.46 -23.16 -10.19
C ALA A 255 -19.58 -22.12 -10.44
N VAL A 256 -19.24 -20.90 -10.84
CA VAL A 256 -20.18 -19.85 -11.25
C VAL A 256 -21.07 -20.35 -12.39
N ARG A 257 -20.48 -20.90 -13.44
CA ARG A 257 -21.18 -21.44 -14.61
C ARG A 257 -22.05 -22.65 -14.24
N ASP A 258 -21.50 -23.64 -13.53
CA ASP A 258 -22.19 -24.88 -13.18
C ASP A 258 -23.40 -24.66 -12.27
N ASN A 259 -23.43 -23.55 -11.53
CA ASN A 259 -24.54 -23.14 -10.67
C ASN A 259 -25.40 -22.02 -11.26
N ASN A 260 -25.20 -21.62 -12.51
CA ASN A 260 -25.93 -20.54 -13.19
C ASN A 260 -25.97 -19.24 -12.37
N ILE A 261 -24.85 -18.85 -11.80
CA ILE A 261 -24.72 -17.62 -10.99
C ILE A 261 -24.72 -16.39 -11.89
N GLY A 262 -25.56 -15.41 -11.57
CA GLY A 262 -25.72 -14.18 -12.35
C GLY A 262 -24.92 -12.98 -11.84
N ASN A 263 -24.39 -13.06 -10.62
CA ASN A 263 -23.64 -11.98 -9.97
C ASN A 263 -22.33 -12.52 -9.40
N ILE A 264 -21.21 -11.78 -9.58
CA ILE A 264 -19.97 -12.12 -8.92
C ILE A 264 -19.40 -10.91 -8.16
N ALA A 265 -18.74 -11.17 -7.06
CA ALA A 265 -18.03 -10.16 -6.30
C ALA A 265 -16.56 -10.57 -6.12
N VAL A 266 -15.65 -9.62 -6.31
CA VAL A 266 -14.25 -9.76 -5.88
C VAL A 266 -14.11 -9.05 -4.53
N ASP A 267 -13.78 -9.81 -3.50
CA ASP A 267 -13.60 -9.27 -2.14
C ASP A 267 -12.14 -8.89 -1.93
N LEU A 268 -11.87 -7.58 -1.92
CA LEU A 268 -10.54 -6.98 -1.73
C LEU A 268 -10.40 -6.29 -0.37
N ARG A 269 -11.34 -6.47 0.55
CA ARG A 269 -11.35 -5.77 1.85
C ARG A 269 -10.13 -6.06 2.71
N SER A 270 -9.49 -7.22 2.52
CA SER A 270 -8.26 -7.61 3.24
C SER A 270 -7.01 -7.58 2.35
N ASN A 271 -7.02 -6.81 1.25
CA ASN A 271 -5.96 -6.84 0.26
C ASN A 271 -5.16 -5.52 0.21
N GLY A 272 -3.90 -5.57 0.64
CA GLY A 272 -2.95 -4.45 0.60
C GLY A 272 -2.20 -4.28 -0.74
N GLY A 273 -2.58 -5.02 -1.80
CA GLY A 273 -1.97 -4.88 -3.13
C GLY A 273 -1.00 -6.00 -3.52
N GLY A 274 -0.08 -5.68 -4.41
CA GLY A 274 0.90 -6.58 -5.01
C GLY A 274 1.14 -6.29 -6.48
N THR A 275 0.82 -7.23 -7.39
CA THR A 275 0.96 -7.04 -8.84
C THR A 275 -0.39 -6.82 -9.53
N THR A 276 -0.43 -5.89 -10.50
CA THR A 276 -1.61 -5.65 -11.34
C THR A 276 -1.86 -6.76 -12.39
N GLU A 277 -0.95 -7.71 -12.54
CA GLU A 277 -1.14 -8.86 -13.47
C GLU A 277 -2.37 -9.70 -13.12
N VAL A 278 -2.75 -9.76 -11.84
CA VAL A 278 -3.97 -10.45 -11.38
C VAL A 278 -5.23 -9.85 -12.01
N ILE A 279 -5.25 -8.55 -12.30
CA ILE A 279 -6.38 -7.86 -12.95
C ILE A 279 -6.52 -8.34 -14.39
N ASN A 280 -5.40 -8.38 -15.12
CA ASN A 280 -5.39 -8.85 -16.51
C ASN A 280 -5.89 -10.30 -16.62
N GLU A 281 -5.47 -11.18 -15.70
CA GLU A 281 -5.92 -12.59 -15.70
C GLU A 281 -7.41 -12.69 -15.34
N PHE A 282 -7.89 -11.94 -14.32
CA PHE A 282 -9.30 -11.92 -13.95
C PHE A 282 -10.20 -11.47 -15.13
N LEU A 283 -9.81 -10.41 -15.84
CA LEU A 283 -10.59 -9.86 -16.94
C LEU A 283 -10.70 -10.81 -18.13
N ARG A 284 -9.82 -11.79 -18.27
CA ARG A 284 -9.99 -12.86 -19.28
C ARG A 284 -11.22 -13.71 -19.06
N TYR A 285 -11.73 -13.77 -17.83
CA TYR A 285 -12.96 -14.51 -17.51
C TYR A 285 -14.22 -13.65 -17.64
N ILE A 286 -14.10 -12.37 -18.00
CA ILE A 286 -15.21 -11.45 -18.20
C ILE A 286 -15.39 -11.19 -19.69
N ASN A 287 -16.64 -11.21 -20.16
CA ASN A 287 -16.98 -11.00 -21.58
C ASN A 287 -16.96 -9.51 -21.94
N ILE A 288 -15.76 -8.96 -22.06
CA ILE A 288 -15.49 -7.60 -22.53
C ILE A 288 -14.48 -7.65 -23.69
N SER A 289 -14.53 -6.66 -24.58
CA SER A 289 -13.63 -6.56 -25.74
C SER A 289 -12.26 -6.02 -25.43
N ASP A 290 -12.21 -5.04 -24.56
CA ASP A 290 -11.02 -4.28 -24.22
C ASP A 290 -11.21 -3.53 -22.89
N TYR A 291 -10.11 -3.00 -22.34
CA TYR A 291 -10.10 -2.20 -21.10
C TYR A 291 -8.86 -1.33 -21.04
N LYS A 292 -8.87 -0.34 -20.14
CA LYS A 292 -7.68 0.40 -19.71
C LYS A 292 -7.26 -0.10 -18.33
N LEU A 293 -6.00 -0.42 -18.16
CA LEU A 293 -5.45 -0.78 -16.84
C LEU A 293 -5.12 0.47 -16.03
N VAL A 294 -4.62 1.52 -16.71
CA VAL A 294 -4.32 2.86 -16.18
C VAL A 294 -4.63 3.90 -17.25
N GLY A 295 -4.96 5.12 -16.87
CA GLY A 295 -5.11 6.25 -17.79
C GLY A 295 -3.77 6.78 -18.32
N GLY A 296 -2.68 6.46 -17.62
CA GLY A 296 -1.33 6.77 -18.02
C GLY A 296 -0.31 6.37 -16.97
N MET A 297 0.96 6.45 -17.32
CA MET A 297 2.07 6.16 -16.44
C MET A 297 3.28 7.01 -16.83
N ASP A 298 3.95 7.60 -15.85
CA ASP A 298 5.25 8.24 -15.99
C ASP A 298 6.30 7.46 -15.21
N ILE A 299 7.34 7.02 -15.88
CA ILE A 299 8.47 6.29 -15.28
C ILE A 299 9.67 7.22 -15.22
N ARG A 300 10.21 7.44 -14.03
CA ARG A 300 11.46 8.18 -13.86
C ARG A 300 12.63 7.36 -14.41
N ASN A 301 13.37 7.93 -15.36
CA ASN A 301 14.59 7.35 -15.92
C ASN A 301 15.73 8.39 -15.88
N GLY A 302 16.45 8.40 -14.77
CA GLY A 302 17.47 9.42 -14.51
C GLY A 302 16.89 10.83 -14.54
N GLY A 303 17.34 11.67 -15.47
CA GLY A 303 16.85 13.03 -15.68
C GLY A 303 15.61 13.17 -16.58
N ASN A 304 15.00 12.05 -17.03
CA ASN A 304 13.90 12.05 -17.99
C ASN A 304 12.70 11.25 -17.45
N LEU A 305 11.54 11.48 -18.09
CA LEU A 305 10.35 10.64 -17.92
C LEU A 305 10.11 9.83 -19.20
N ILE A 306 9.76 8.55 -19.01
CA ILE A 306 9.17 7.71 -20.05
C ILE A 306 7.66 7.69 -19.76
N SER A 307 6.88 8.22 -20.68
CA SER A 307 5.44 8.43 -20.47
C SER A 307 4.60 7.55 -21.39
N TYR A 308 3.57 6.93 -20.81
CA TYR A 308 2.53 6.18 -21.51
C TYR A 308 1.18 6.84 -21.23
N ARG A 309 0.28 6.90 -22.21
CA ARG A 309 -1.05 7.49 -22.06
C ARG A 309 -2.10 6.70 -22.82
N ASP A 310 -3.27 6.57 -22.19
CA ASP A 310 -4.50 6.06 -22.81
C ASP A 310 -4.36 4.71 -23.54
N GLU A 311 -3.52 3.80 -23.04
CA GLU A 311 -3.34 2.50 -23.65
C GLU A 311 -4.56 1.63 -23.46
N ILE A 312 -5.21 1.24 -24.56
CA ILE A 312 -6.32 0.30 -24.58
C ILE A 312 -5.77 -1.10 -24.77
N ILE A 313 -6.09 -2.00 -23.83
CA ILE A 313 -5.65 -3.38 -23.83
C ILE A 313 -6.76 -4.25 -24.40
N PRO A 314 -6.58 -4.89 -25.59
CA PRO A 314 -7.54 -5.86 -26.09
C PRO A 314 -7.66 -7.05 -25.12
N ASN A 315 -8.86 -7.31 -24.64
CA ASN A 315 -9.09 -8.48 -23.80
C ASN A 315 -8.98 -9.78 -24.65
N LYS A 316 -8.58 -10.86 -23.99
CA LYS A 316 -8.50 -12.20 -24.57
C LYS A 316 -9.36 -13.14 -23.73
N PRO A 317 -10.68 -13.04 -23.83
CA PRO A 317 -11.57 -13.81 -22.98
C PRO A 317 -11.39 -15.31 -23.18
N VAL A 318 -11.56 -16.07 -22.10
CA VAL A 318 -11.65 -17.53 -22.16
C VAL A 318 -12.98 -17.95 -22.82
N ASP A 319 -13.04 -19.21 -23.26
CA ASP A 319 -14.30 -19.76 -23.77
C ASP A 319 -15.39 -19.71 -22.68
N ASN A 320 -16.59 -19.24 -23.03
CA ASN A 320 -17.71 -19.05 -22.10
C ASN A 320 -17.39 -18.08 -20.93
N ALA A 321 -16.73 -16.98 -21.25
CA ALA A 321 -16.51 -15.90 -20.30
C ALA A 321 -17.84 -15.39 -19.69
N PHE A 322 -17.77 -14.86 -18.46
CA PHE A 322 -18.93 -14.45 -17.68
C PHE A 322 -19.58 -13.17 -18.23
N ASP A 323 -20.90 -13.22 -18.43
CA ASP A 323 -21.73 -12.10 -18.95
C ASP A 323 -22.57 -11.40 -17.87
N GLY A 324 -22.50 -11.87 -16.61
CA GLY A 324 -23.32 -11.34 -15.53
C GLY A 324 -22.77 -10.05 -14.93
N LYS A 325 -23.28 -9.67 -13.77
CA LYS A 325 -22.89 -8.45 -13.07
C LYS A 325 -21.66 -8.68 -12.21
N VAL A 326 -20.72 -7.73 -12.26
CA VAL A 326 -19.47 -7.74 -11.50
C VAL A 326 -19.52 -6.69 -10.40
N TYR A 327 -19.06 -7.06 -9.21
CA TYR A 327 -18.92 -6.18 -8.05
C TYR A 327 -17.54 -6.31 -7.45
N VAL A 328 -17.09 -5.28 -6.75
CA VAL A 328 -15.85 -5.29 -5.94
C VAL A 328 -16.19 -4.81 -4.55
N LEU A 329 -15.72 -5.52 -3.53
CA LEU A 329 -15.83 -5.09 -2.14
C LEU A 329 -14.51 -4.48 -1.68
N THR A 330 -14.57 -3.27 -1.12
CA THR A 330 -13.40 -2.52 -0.67
C THR A 330 -13.48 -2.13 0.80
N SER A 331 -12.33 -1.87 1.40
CA SER A 331 -12.18 -1.29 2.73
C SER A 331 -11.12 -0.19 2.71
N ASN A 332 -10.93 0.51 3.81
CA ASN A 332 -9.83 1.44 4.00
C ASN A 332 -8.43 0.75 3.93
N TYR A 333 -8.36 -0.56 4.08
CA TYR A 333 -7.12 -1.35 3.88
C TYR A 333 -6.86 -1.71 2.42
N THR A 334 -7.87 -1.69 1.55
CA THR A 334 -7.69 -1.95 0.11
C THR A 334 -6.68 -0.93 -0.44
N PHE A 335 -5.51 -1.40 -0.92
CA PHE A 335 -4.39 -0.51 -1.22
C PHE A 335 -3.64 -0.95 -2.49
N SER A 336 -2.96 0.01 -3.16
CA SER A 336 -2.09 -0.26 -4.30
C SER A 336 -2.81 -1.06 -5.40
N SER A 337 -2.25 -2.16 -5.92
CA SER A 337 -2.86 -2.98 -6.99
C SER A 337 -4.26 -3.49 -6.67
N ALA A 338 -4.66 -3.61 -5.39
CA ALA A 338 -6.04 -3.94 -5.03
C ALA A 338 -6.98 -2.75 -5.25
N MET A 339 -6.54 -1.54 -4.95
CA MET A 339 -7.25 -0.30 -5.30
C MET A 339 -7.31 -0.13 -6.83
N ASP A 340 -6.21 -0.39 -7.55
CA ASP A 340 -6.22 -0.39 -9.03
C ASP A 340 -7.25 -1.37 -9.59
N PHE A 341 -7.38 -2.57 -8.99
CA PHE A 341 -8.37 -3.55 -9.39
C PHE A 341 -9.79 -2.97 -9.31
N ALA A 342 -10.14 -2.37 -8.16
CA ALA A 342 -11.45 -1.75 -7.98
C ALA A 342 -11.67 -0.58 -8.96
N THR A 343 -10.63 0.24 -9.19
CA THR A 343 -10.67 1.36 -10.14
C THR A 343 -10.88 0.88 -11.59
N VAL A 344 -10.16 -0.17 -12.00
CA VAL A 344 -10.30 -0.76 -13.34
C VAL A 344 -11.73 -1.25 -13.57
N ILE A 345 -12.33 -1.93 -12.60
CA ILE A 345 -13.71 -2.43 -12.71
C ILE A 345 -14.70 -1.27 -12.80
N GLN A 346 -14.56 -0.23 -11.97
CA GLN A 346 -15.49 0.90 -11.95
C GLN A 346 -15.34 1.82 -13.17
N ASP A 347 -14.12 2.29 -13.44
CA ASP A 347 -13.88 3.33 -14.45
C ASP A 347 -14.01 2.80 -15.89
N ASN A 348 -13.80 1.49 -16.14
CA ASN A 348 -14.12 0.89 -17.44
C ASN A 348 -15.62 0.51 -17.56
N GLY A 349 -16.44 0.75 -16.54
CA GLY A 349 -17.86 0.40 -16.55
C GLY A 349 -18.15 -1.11 -16.54
N ILE A 350 -17.20 -1.92 -16.09
CA ILE A 350 -17.31 -3.38 -16.02
C ILE A 350 -18.21 -3.80 -14.86
N GLY A 351 -18.16 -3.06 -13.75
CA GLY A 351 -18.92 -3.39 -12.56
C GLY A 351 -19.01 -2.23 -11.56
N LYS A 352 -19.41 -2.54 -10.33
CA LYS A 352 -19.62 -1.56 -9.27
C LYS A 352 -18.80 -1.86 -8.03
N VAL A 353 -18.41 -0.83 -7.31
CA VAL A 353 -17.67 -0.91 -6.05
C VAL A 353 -18.59 -0.66 -4.87
N ILE A 354 -18.51 -1.51 -3.84
CA ILE A 354 -19.30 -1.42 -2.61
C ILE A 354 -18.35 -1.53 -1.41
N GLY A 355 -18.48 -0.65 -0.44
CA GLY A 355 -17.65 -0.64 0.77
C GLY A 355 -17.10 0.73 1.11
N GLU A 356 -15.88 0.77 1.61
CA GLU A 356 -15.18 1.99 1.99
C GLU A 356 -14.27 2.50 0.87
N ILE A 357 -13.92 3.78 0.96
CA ILE A 357 -12.89 4.38 0.09
C ILE A 357 -11.56 3.66 0.36
N PRO A 358 -10.85 3.17 -0.68
CA PRO A 358 -9.53 2.55 -0.53
C PRO A 358 -8.46 3.47 0.05
N GLY A 359 -7.41 2.87 0.61
CA GLY A 359 -6.36 3.54 1.39
C GLY A 359 -5.35 4.36 0.58
N ASN A 360 -5.42 4.37 -0.76
CA ASN A 360 -4.60 5.25 -1.60
C ASN A 360 -5.38 5.80 -2.78
N MET A 361 -4.84 6.85 -3.39
CA MET A 361 -5.42 7.49 -4.56
C MET A 361 -5.23 6.64 -5.81
N PRO A 362 -6.22 6.63 -6.76
CA PRO A 362 -6.04 6.01 -8.08
C PRO A 362 -4.98 6.68 -8.95
N THR A 363 -4.77 8.00 -8.77
CA THR A 363 -3.59 8.68 -9.30
C THR A 363 -2.57 8.76 -8.18
N ALA A 364 -1.55 7.92 -8.21
CA ALA A 364 -0.58 7.79 -7.14
C ALA A 364 0.83 7.53 -7.67
N TYR A 365 1.81 7.74 -6.81
CA TYR A 365 3.15 7.23 -7.04
C TYR A 365 3.23 5.77 -6.60
N GLY A 366 4.16 5.00 -7.16
CA GLY A 366 4.32 3.59 -6.80
C GLY A 366 5.50 2.93 -7.50
N ASP A 367 5.53 1.59 -7.39
CA ASP A 367 6.69 0.79 -7.79
C ASP A 367 7.97 1.34 -7.17
N LYS A 368 8.34 0.78 -6.02
CA LYS A 368 9.38 1.34 -5.15
C LYS A 368 10.73 0.67 -5.31
N LEU A 369 11.77 1.47 -5.13
CA LEU A 369 13.15 1.02 -5.02
C LEU A 369 13.58 1.11 -3.56
N GLY A 370 14.27 0.09 -3.05
CA GLY A 370 14.79 0.05 -1.69
C GLY A 370 16.24 0.52 -1.61
N PHE A 371 16.57 1.29 -0.59
CA PHE A 371 17.90 1.80 -0.26
C PHE A 371 18.15 1.73 1.24
N GLN A 372 19.37 1.51 1.65
CA GLN A 372 19.74 1.54 3.07
C GLN A 372 20.63 2.74 3.37
N LEU A 373 20.31 3.46 4.44
CA LEU A 373 21.08 4.61 4.87
C LEU A 373 22.45 4.14 5.39
N PRO A 374 23.54 4.83 5.04
CA PRO A 374 24.90 4.33 5.31
C PRO A 374 25.27 4.25 6.79
N GLU A 375 24.81 5.17 7.64
CA GLU A 375 25.20 5.24 9.05
C GLU A 375 24.19 4.54 9.97
N SER A 376 22.91 4.91 9.92
CA SER A 376 21.86 4.40 10.80
C SER A 376 21.33 3.02 10.41
N LYS A 377 21.53 2.62 9.16
CA LYS A 377 20.92 1.42 8.56
C LYS A 377 19.39 1.49 8.44
N LEU A 378 18.80 2.67 8.56
CA LEU A 378 17.38 2.87 8.21
C LEU A 378 17.14 2.50 6.75
N VAL A 379 15.94 2.04 6.43
CA VAL A 379 15.55 1.64 5.08
C VAL A 379 14.68 2.71 4.45
N LEU A 380 15.07 3.19 3.29
CA LEU A 380 14.32 4.14 2.46
C LEU A 380 13.73 3.41 1.27
N SER A 381 12.41 3.43 1.13
CA SER A 381 11.71 3.05 -0.10
C SER A 381 11.32 4.31 -0.87
N VAL A 382 11.54 4.33 -2.20
CA VAL A 382 11.23 5.49 -3.05
C VAL A 382 10.46 5.04 -4.28
N SER A 383 9.32 5.65 -4.52
CA SER A 383 8.55 5.48 -5.76
C SER A 383 9.32 5.98 -6.98
N TYR A 384 9.27 5.24 -8.09
CA TYR A 384 9.91 5.67 -9.34
C TYR A 384 8.94 5.78 -10.51
N LYS A 385 7.65 5.51 -10.28
CA LYS A 385 6.55 5.69 -11.24
C LYS A 385 5.47 6.59 -10.67
N LYS A 386 4.74 7.26 -11.56
CA LYS A 386 3.43 7.85 -11.28
C LYS A 386 2.42 7.16 -12.18
N PHE A 387 1.38 6.64 -11.58
CA PHE A 387 0.22 6.07 -12.28
C PHE A 387 -0.90 7.10 -12.30
N TYR A 388 -1.68 7.12 -13.38
CA TYR A 388 -2.83 7.98 -13.51
C TYR A 388 -4.10 7.13 -13.56
N ARG A 389 -5.13 7.59 -12.89
CA ARG A 389 -6.45 6.95 -12.84
C ARG A 389 -6.96 6.61 -14.24
N VAL A 390 -7.64 5.47 -14.39
CA VAL A 390 -8.21 5.00 -15.66
C VAL A 390 -9.09 6.06 -16.32
N ASP A 391 -10.02 6.66 -15.57
CA ASP A 391 -10.73 7.88 -15.98
C ASP A 391 -9.92 9.12 -15.60
N ILE A 392 -9.15 9.64 -16.55
CA ILE A 392 -8.25 10.79 -16.33
C ILE A 392 -9.00 12.05 -15.87
N ASN A 393 -10.30 12.17 -16.16
CA ASN A 393 -11.11 13.30 -15.71
C ASN A 393 -11.35 13.28 -14.20
N LYS A 394 -11.13 12.14 -13.55
CA LYS A 394 -11.26 11.94 -12.10
C LYS A 394 -9.90 11.74 -11.41
N SER A 395 -8.79 12.12 -12.05
CA SER A 395 -7.44 11.84 -11.53
C SER A 395 -7.15 12.47 -10.17
N GLU A 396 -7.82 13.56 -9.81
CA GLU A 396 -7.68 14.22 -8.51
C GLU A 396 -8.69 13.73 -7.46
N GLU A 397 -9.50 12.73 -7.79
CA GLU A 397 -10.54 12.20 -6.91
C GLU A 397 -10.15 10.82 -6.38
N PRO A 398 -10.40 10.51 -5.10
CA PRO A 398 -10.30 9.14 -4.59
C PRO A 398 -11.31 8.23 -5.30
N LEU A 399 -11.11 6.91 -5.21
CA LEU A 399 -12.10 5.95 -5.67
C LEU A 399 -13.30 5.96 -4.71
N ILE A 400 -14.35 6.66 -5.08
CA ILE A 400 -15.61 6.65 -4.33
C ILE A 400 -16.41 5.41 -4.73
N PRO A 401 -16.74 4.50 -3.79
CA PRO A 401 -17.60 3.36 -4.08
C PRO A 401 -18.99 3.79 -4.59
N ASP A 402 -19.58 3.01 -5.49
CA ASP A 402 -20.97 3.23 -5.95
C ASP A 402 -21.98 3.11 -4.80
N CYS A 403 -21.63 2.34 -3.77
CA CYS A 403 -22.37 2.27 -2.51
C CYS A 403 -21.37 2.30 -1.34
N THR A 404 -21.28 3.44 -0.67
CA THR A 404 -20.39 3.62 0.49
C THR A 404 -21.07 3.08 1.75
N VAL A 405 -20.43 2.09 2.39
CA VAL A 405 -20.82 1.48 3.66
C VAL A 405 -19.57 0.99 4.39
N ASN A 406 -19.67 0.70 5.69
CA ASN A 406 -18.57 0.09 6.42
C ASN A 406 -18.15 -1.25 5.78
N ALA A 407 -16.87 -1.57 5.83
CA ALA A 407 -16.32 -2.78 5.22
C ALA A 407 -17.02 -4.05 5.71
N ASP A 408 -17.35 -4.13 7.00
CA ASP A 408 -18.03 -5.30 7.60
C ASP A 408 -19.44 -5.49 7.05
N GLU A 409 -20.13 -4.41 6.66
CA GLU A 409 -21.48 -4.42 6.11
C GLU A 409 -21.52 -4.58 4.58
N ALA A 410 -20.38 -4.44 3.90
CA ALA A 410 -20.32 -4.36 2.44
C ALA A 410 -20.90 -5.60 1.74
N LEU A 411 -20.68 -6.80 2.28
CA LEU A 411 -21.24 -8.03 1.69
C LEU A 411 -22.76 -8.14 1.89
N GLU A 412 -23.27 -7.79 3.06
CA GLU A 412 -24.70 -7.75 3.33
C GLU A 412 -25.39 -6.72 2.42
N LYS A 413 -24.78 -5.55 2.29
CA LYS A 413 -25.24 -4.48 1.40
C LYS A 413 -25.23 -4.90 -0.07
N LEU A 414 -24.23 -5.64 -0.52
CA LEU A 414 -24.22 -6.22 -1.86
C LEU A 414 -25.42 -7.16 -2.05
N VAL A 415 -25.70 -8.05 -1.10
CA VAL A 415 -26.85 -8.98 -1.17
C VAL A 415 -28.19 -8.23 -1.25
N GLU A 416 -28.32 -7.11 -0.53
CA GLU A 416 -29.50 -6.22 -0.67
C GLU A 416 -29.56 -5.55 -2.05
N TYR A 417 -28.40 -5.12 -2.57
CA TYR A 417 -28.29 -4.37 -3.82
C TYR A 417 -28.63 -5.21 -5.06
N ILE A 418 -28.40 -6.53 -5.02
CA ILE A 418 -28.66 -7.45 -6.16
C ILE A 418 -30.10 -7.99 -6.18
N LYS A 419 -30.86 -7.89 -5.08
CA LYS A 419 -32.30 -8.23 -4.99
C LYS A 419 -33.17 -7.17 -5.62
#